data_f5d5d430cd64375e7a55034847f73449
#
_entry.id   f5d5d430cd64375e7a55034847f73449
#
_cell.length_a   1.000
_cell.length_b   1.000
_cell.length_c   1.000
_cell.angle_alpha   90.00
_cell.angle_beta   90.00
_cell.angle_gamma   90.00
#
_symmetry.space_group_name_H-M   'P 1'
#
loop_
_entity.id
_entity.type
_entity.pdbx_description
1 polymer ?
#
loop_
_entity_poly.entity_id
_entity_poly.type
_entity_poly.pdbx_seq_one_letter_code
_entity_poly.pdbx_strand_id
1 'polypeptide(L)'
;MSRSASTDVLVTGLGVTAPTGLGPKEYWNTTLAGGQGIAPLQEFDAEPYTARLAGQITGFEAAAHLPGRLLPQTDRVTRLALVAADQALEDAQADVGELGTYECGVVTSNATGGFEFSHREMRKLWSKGPQHVSVYQCFAWFYAVNTGQISIRHKMRGPGGVVVAEQAGGLDAIGLARRTINRGRGRLMLTGGVESSFDPWGWVSHLASGAVSTATDPATAYLPFDRRAGGYVPGEGGAVLVLEEADSARARSGRAPYGRITGHASTFDPAPGVPRPPGLQRAAELALADAGLQPDAVDLVVADAAGVPELDAQEAAALRAVFGPFGVPVCAPKTMVGRLMAGGGPLDVVCALLALRDGVIPPAVNIGELAEDHRIDLVRDEPRFGPLSTALVLARGAGGFNSAVVVERPLP
;
A
#
# COMPACT_ATOMS: atom_id res chain seq x y z
N MET A 1 -27.58 7.68 22.56
CA MET A 1 -26.14 7.37 22.72
C MET A 1 -25.37 8.57 22.18
N SER A 2 -24.72 9.34 23.04
CA SER A 2 -23.88 10.47 22.64
C SER A 2 -22.77 9.96 21.76
N ARG A 3 -22.61 10.50 20.54
CA ARG A 3 -21.39 10.32 19.73
C ARG A 3 -20.24 10.84 20.61
N SER A 4 -19.41 9.94 21.14
CA SER A 4 -18.09 10.34 21.65
C SER A 4 -17.43 11.15 20.54
N ALA A 5 -16.90 12.33 20.85
CA ALA A 5 -16.12 13.10 19.91
C ALA A 5 -15.08 12.15 19.31
N SER A 6 -15.05 12.04 17.99
CA SER A 6 -14.07 11.18 17.31
C SER A 6 -12.69 11.71 17.68
N THR A 7 -11.88 10.88 18.31
CA THR A 7 -10.48 11.21 18.59
C THR A 7 -9.74 11.35 17.26
N ASP A 8 -9.04 12.47 17.04
CA ASP A 8 -8.22 12.61 15.84
C ASP A 8 -7.11 11.54 15.83
N VAL A 9 -6.96 10.85 14.70
CA VAL A 9 -5.94 9.85 14.49
C VAL A 9 -4.87 10.43 13.56
N LEU A 10 -3.71 10.71 14.13
CA LEU A 10 -2.59 11.35 13.45
C LEU A 10 -1.65 10.29 12.84
N VAL A 11 -1.03 10.63 11.72
CA VAL A 11 0.10 9.89 11.15
C VAL A 11 1.37 10.59 11.60
N THR A 12 2.11 9.96 12.51
CA THR A 12 3.30 10.55 13.13
C THR A 12 4.62 10.02 12.58
N GLY A 13 4.59 8.88 11.88
CA GLY A 13 5.79 8.30 11.26
C GLY A 13 5.49 7.47 10.04
N LEU A 14 6.45 7.46 9.12
CA LEU A 14 6.40 6.77 7.84
C LEU A 14 7.62 5.88 7.66
N GLY A 15 7.41 4.65 7.20
CA GLY A 15 8.47 3.75 6.73
C GLY A 15 8.11 3.20 5.36
N VAL A 16 9.06 3.21 4.45
CA VAL A 16 8.85 2.84 3.04
C VAL A 16 9.92 1.87 2.58
N THR A 17 9.49 0.81 1.93
CA THR A 17 10.34 -0.06 1.11
C THR A 17 9.69 -0.18 -0.26
N ALA A 18 10.27 0.47 -1.26
CA ALA A 18 9.70 0.53 -2.61
C ALA A 18 10.80 0.46 -3.68
N PRO A 19 10.48 0.07 -4.92
CA PRO A 19 11.45 0.05 -6.02
C PRO A 19 12.11 1.40 -6.30
N THR A 20 11.47 2.49 -5.92
CA THR A 20 11.96 3.87 -6.10
C THR A 20 12.60 4.46 -4.84
N GLY A 21 12.81 3.68 -3.78
CA GLY A 21 13.55 4.12 -2.61
C GLY A 21 13.30 3.32 -1.34
N LEU A 22 14.34 3.25 -0.50
CA LEU A 22 14.29 2.69 0.85
C LEU A 22 14.23 3.83 1.87
N GLY A 23 13.01 4.19 2.24
CA GLY A 23 12.70 5.29 3.14
C GLY A 23 11.85 6.39 2.47
N PRO A 24 11.06 7.14 3.27
CA PRO A 24 10.10 8.13 2.74
C PRO A 24 10.75 9.23 1.89
N LYS A 25 11.95 9.68 2.28
CA LYS A 25 12.64 10.77 1.58
C LYS A 25 13.13 10.36 0.18
N GLU A 26 13.78 9.19 0.09
CA GLU A 26 14.28 8.69 -1.19
C GLU A 26 13.12 8.37 -2.13
N TYR A 27 12.11 7.63 -1.63
CA TYR A 27 10.88 7.35 -2.37
C TYR A 27 10.26 8.63 -2.93
N TRP A 28 10.09 9.66 -2.10
CA TRP A 28 9.42 10.89 -2.50
C TRP A 28 10.20 11.67 -3.56
N ASN A 29 11.50 11.84 -3.36
CA ASN A 29 12.36 12.53 -4.33
C ASN A 29 12.35 11.83 -5.69
N THR A 30 12.46 10.50 -5.69
CA THR A 30 12.43 9.71 -6.94
C THR A 30 11.06 9.78 -7.61
N THR A 31 9.97 9.73 -6.83
CA THR A 31 8.60 9.82 -7.34
C THR A 31 8.32 11.19 -7.96
N LEU A 32 8.74 12.29 -7.35
CA LEU A 32 8.61 13.63 -7.92
C LEU A 32 9.42 13.82 -9.21
N ALA A 33 10.57 13.16 -9.30
CA ALA A 33 11.40 13.20 -10.49
C ALA A 33 10.89 12.27 -11.62
N GLY A 34 9.79 11.54 -11.44
CA GLY A 34 9.30 10.55 -12.41
C GLY A 34 10.22 9.34 -12.56
N GLY A 35 10.94 8.98 -11.50
CA GLY A 35 11.94 7.91 -11.52
C GLY A 35 11.32 6.52 -11.74
N GLN A 36 11.92 5.74 -12.65
CA GLN A 36 11.39 4.43 -13.04
C GLN A 36 12.00 3.30 -12.21
N GLY A 37 11.16 2.58 -11.46
CA GLY A 37 11.53 1.39 -10.68
C GLY A 37 11.14 0.06 -11.36
N ILE A 38 10.46 0.12 -12.53
CA ILE A 38 10.11 -1.06 -13.30
C ILE A 38 11.28 -1.41 -14.23
N ALA A 39 11.76 -2.64 -14.14
CA ALA A 39 12.89 -3.14 -14.90
C ALA A 39 12.75 -4.66 -15.14
N PRO A 40 13.62 -5.29 -15.97
CA PRO A 40 13.67 -6.73 -16.04
C PRO A 40 13.91 -7.38 -14.68
N LEU A 41 13.11 -8.40 -14.37
CA LEU A 41 13.18 -9.14 -13.11
C LEU A 41 14.56 -9.79 -12.95
N GLN A 42 15.19 -9.62 -11.78
CA GLN A 42 16.55 -10.09 -11.49
C GLN A 42 16.60 -11.20 -10.42
N GLU A 43 15.53 -11.40 -9.64
CA GLU A 43 15.53 -12.34 -8.51
C GLU A 43 15.66 -13.81 -8.94
N PHE A 44 15.17 -14.14 -10.14
CA PHE A 44 15.32 -15.45 -10.77
C PHE A 44 15.26 -15.32 -12.29
N ASP A 45 15.60 -16.38 -13.00
CA ASP A 45 15.52 -16.41 -14.47
C ASP A 45 14.07 -16.34 -14.96
N ALA A 46 13.70 -15.19 -15.51
CA ALA A 46 12.37 -14.92 -16.03
C ALA A 46 12.22 -15.23 -17.54
N GLU A 47 13.25 -15.69 -18.22
CA GLU A 47 13.22 -15.95 -19.67
C GLU A 47 12.12 -16.94 -20.08
N PRO A 48 11.84 -18.02 -19.33
CA PRO A 48 10.78 -18.96 -19.67
C PRO A 48 9.34 -18.41 -19.55
N TYR A 49 9.14 -17.25 -18.93
CA TYR A 49 7.82 -16.70 -18.66
C TYR A 49 7.42 -15.63 -19.67
N THR A 50 6.11 -15.46 -19.86
CA THR A 50 5.54 -14.48 -20.80
C THR A 50 5.69 -13.02 -20.33
N ALA A 51 5.69 -12.77 -19.01
CA ALA A 51 5.98 -11.47 -18.43
C ALA A 51 7.36 -11.52 -17.74
N ARG A 52 8.16 -10.48 -17.90
CA ARG A 52 9.55 -10.43 -17.45
C ARG A 52 9.93 -9.13 -16.75
N LEU A 53 9.02 -8.19 -16.66
CA LEU A 53 9.23 -6.89 -16.00
C LEU A 53 8.60 -6.90 -14.61
N ALA A 54 9.29 -6.28 -13.66
CA ALA A 54 8.87 -6.16 -12.28
C ALA A 54 9.28 -4.81 -11.68
N GLY A 55 8.49 -4.30 -10.73
CA GLY A 55 8.92 -3.28 -9.80
C GLY A 55 9.66 -3.92 -8.65
N GLN A 56 10.96 -4.16 -8.80
CA GLN A 56 11.79 -4.87 -7.83
C GLN A 56 12.67 -3.91 -7.02
N ILE A 57 12.81 -4.17 -5.73
CA ILE A 57 13.74 -3.45 -4.84
C ILE A 57 15.13 -4.06 -5.02
N THR A 58 15.94 -3.45 -5.85
CA THR A 58 17.31 -3.91 -6.14
C THR A 58 18.28 -3.46 -5.05
N GLY A 59 19.30 -4.29 -4.79
CA GLY A 59 20.36 -3.95 -3.82
C GLY A 59 19.92 -3.97 -2.34
N PHE A 60 18.77 -4.53 -2.01
CA PHE A 60 18.33 -4.69 -0.64
C PHE A 60 19.08 -5.81 0.08
N GLU A 61 20.03 -5.42 0.93
CA GLU A 61 20.82 -6.32 1.75
C GLU A 61 20.24 -6.39 3.18
N ALA A 62 19.38 -7.36 3.44
CA ALA A 62 18.70 -7.50 4.73
C ALA A 62 19.64 -7.55 5.93
N ALA A 63 20.86 -8.10 5.77
CA ALA A 63 21.88 -8.18 6.82
C ALA A 63 22.42 -6.80 7.26
N ALA A 64 22.30 -5.79 6.42
CA ALA A 64 22.69 -4.42 6.77
C ALA A 64 21.65 -3.72 7.68
N HIS A 65 20.42 -4.21 7.70
CA HIS A 65 19.28 -3.59 8.41
C HIS A 65 18.78 -4.41 9.60
N LEU A 66 18.92 -5.74 9.55
CA LEU A 66 18.30 -6.64 10.51
C LEU A 66 19.32 -7.52 11.22
N PRO A 67 19.09 -7.86 12.51
CA PRO A 67 19.94 -8.82 13.23
C PRO A 67 20.02 -10.16 12.51
N GLY A 68 21.22 -10.72 12.37
CA GLY A 68 21.49 -11.97 11.65
C GLY A 68 20.63 -13.16 12.08
N ARG A 69 20.18 -13.20 13.35
CA ARG A 69 19.28 -14.24 13.87
C ARG A 69 17.90 -14.26 13.21
N LEU A 70 17.45 -13.15 12.61
CA LEU A 70 16.14 -13.08 11.93
C LEU A 70 16.20 -13.62 10.49
N LEU A 71 17.36 -13.59 9.85
CA LEU A 71 17.50 -13.94 8.44
C LEU A 71 17.07 -15.40 8.13
N PRO A 72 17.48 -16.43 8.91
CA PRO A 72 17.10 -17.80 8.60
C PRO A 72 15.63 -18.14 8.87
N GLN A 73 14.89 -17.27 9.55
CA GLN A 73 13.50 -17.51 9.97
C GLN A 73 12.49 -16.59 9.29
N THR A 74 12.94 -15.73 8.38
CA THR A 74 12.07 -14.76 7.69
C THR A 74 12.20 -14.87 6.18
N ASP A 75 11.08 -14.66 5.53
CA ASP A 75 10.98 -14.44 4.09
C ASP A 75 11.42 -13.01 3.72
N ARG A 76 11.69 -12.75 2.44
CA ARG A 76 12.00 -11.42 1.91
C ARG A 76 10.91 -10.40 2.27
N VAL A 77 9.63 -10.75 2.10
CA VAL A 77 8.50 -9.87 2.46
C VAL A 77 8.54 -9.44 3.92
N THR A 78 8.86 -10.36 4.82
CA THR A 78 8.95 -10.06 6.26
C THR A 78 10.14 -9.15 6.57
N ARG A 79 11.28 -9.34 5.89
CA ARG A 79 12.45 -8.48 6.06
C ARG A 79 12.16 -7.05 5.61
N LEU A 80 11.51 -6.86 4.47
CA LEU A 80 11.08 -5.55 3.98
C LEU A 80 10.08 -4.91 4.97
N ALA A 81 9.11 -5.67 5.48
CA ALA A 81 8.12 -5.18 6.44
C ALA A 81 8.77 -4.75 7.78
N LEU A 82 9.76 -5.51 8.27
CA LEU A 82 10.51 -5.15 9.49
C LEU A 82 11.31 -3.86 9.31
N VAL A 83 11.97 -3.69 8.16
CA VAL A 83 12.71 -2.46 7.85
C VAL A 83 11.76 -1.26 7.76
N ALA A 84 10.63 -1.40 7.08
CA ALA A 84 9.63 -0.32 7.03
C ALA A 84 9.06 0.01 8.44
N ALA A 85 8.86 -1.00 9.30
CA ALA A 85 8.40 -0.77 10.67
C ALA A 85 9.45 -0.06 11.54
N ASP A 86 10.74 -0.45 11.42
CA ASP A 86 11.83 0.23 12.10
C ASP A 86 11.91 1.71 11.69
N GLN A 87 11.87 1.99 10.38
CA GLN A 87 11.87 3.35 9.84
C GLN A 87 10.68 4.18 10.36
N ALA A 88 9.46 3.59 10.36
CA ALA A 88 8.25 4.31 10.80
C ALA A 88 8.33 4.72 12.28
N LEU A 89 8.83 3.84 13.16
CA LEU A 89 9.01 4.15 14.57
C LEU A 89 10.13 5.17 14.81
N GLU A 90 11.24 5.05 14.09
CA GLU A 90 12.34 6.02 14.13
C GLU A 90 11.87 7.39 13.65
N ASP A 91 11.15 7.46 12.54
CA ASP A 91 10.60 8.69 11.98
C ASP A 91 9.58 9.34 12.94
N ALA A 92 8.72 8.53 13.59
CA ALA A 92 7.82 8.99 14.64
C ALA A 92 8.54 9.39 15.94
N GLN A 93 9.81 9.02 16.13
CA GLN A 93 10.52 9.12 17.40
C GLN A 93 9.73 8.47 18.56
N ALA A 94 9.05 7.34 18.29
CA ALA A 94 8.17 6.69 19.24
C ALA A 94 8.89 5.60 20.04
N ASP A 95 8.90 5.75 21.38
CA ASP A 95 9.32 4.68 22.29
C ASP A 95 8.08 3.93 22.82
N VAL A 96 7.94 2.68 22.37
CA VAL A 96 6.84 1.79 22.80
C VAL A 96 6.88 1.55 24.32
N GLY A 97 8.05 1.59 24.94
CA GLY A 97 8.22 1.41 26.37
C GLY A 97 7.58 2.53 27.19
N GLU A 98 7.66 3.77 26.71
CA GLU A 98 7.08 4.94 27.36
C GLU A 98 5.56 4.97 27.24
N LEU A 99 5.01 4.49 26.11
CA LEU A 99 3.56 4.48 25.86
C LEU A 99 2.82 3.33 26.57
N GLY A 100 3.54 2.29 26.99
CA GLY A 100 2.91 1.08 27.51
C GLY A 100 2.68 0.03 26.43
N THR A 101 3.27 -1.16 26.64
CA THR A 101 3.31 -2.22 25.62
C THR A 101 1.95 -2.77 25.21
N TYR A 102 0.93 -2.66 26.05
CA TYR A 102 -0.46 -3.07 25.77
C TYR A 102 -1.28 -2.00 25.08
N GLU A 103 -0.81 -0.75 25.05
CA GLU A 103 -1.44 0.36 24.34
C GLU A 103 -0.90 0.52 22.91
N CYS A 104 0.18 -0.20 22.58
CA CYS A 104 0.80 -0.21 21.27
C CYS A 104 0.49 -1.51 20.54
N GLY A 105 -0.09 -1.41 19.34
CA GLY A 105 -0.54 -2.55 18.55
C GLY A 105 -0.05 -2.55 17.12
N VAL A 106 -0.30 -3.67 16.42
CA VAL A 106 0.14 -3.87 15.04
C VAL A 106 -1.00 -4.46 14.21
N VAL A 107 -1.39 -3.77 13.15
CA VAL A 107 -2.34 -4.27 12.15
C VAL A 107 -1.75 -4.08 10.77
N THR A 108 -1.42 -5.16 10.09
CA THR A 108 -0.86 -5.08 8.74
C THR A 108 -1.68 -5.89 7.74
N SER A 109 -1.43 -5.63 6.47
CA SER A 109 -1.92 -6.45 5.37
C SER A 109 -0.78 -7.16 4.67
N ASN A 110 -1.06 -8.37 4.27
CA ASN A 110 -0.24 -9.18 3.38
C ASN A 110 -1.15 -10.19 2.67
N ALA A 111 -1.04 -10.32 1.36
CA ALA A 111 -1.93 -11.16 0.57
C ALA A 111 -1.36 -12.56 0.30
N THR A 112 -0.05 -12.66 0.07
CA THR A 112 0.59 -13.90 -0.40
C THR A 112 1.35 -14.66 0.69
N GLY A 113 1.79 -13.98 1.75
CA GLY A 113 2.68 -14.58 2.73
C GLY A 113 4.11 -14.75 2.20
N GLY A 114 4.88 -15.63 2.82
CA GLY A 114 6.27 -15.90 2.48
C GLY A 114 6.40 -16.95 1.38
N PHE A 115 6.19 -16.56 0.13
CA PHE A 115 6.25 -17.47 -1.02
C PHE A 115 7.66 -17.99 -1.30
N GLU A 116 8.67 -17.13 -1.28
CA GLU A 116 10.07 -17.52 -1.48
C GLU A 116 10.51 -18.56 -0.47
N PHE A 117 10.25 -18.29 0.83
CA PHE A 117 10.58 -19.21 1.91
C PHE A 117 9.88 -20.56 1.73
N SER A 118 8.57 -20.51 1.51
CA SER A 118 7.76 -21.72 1.35
C SER A 118 8.19 -22.56 0.15
N HIS A 119 8.42 -21.94 -1.00
CA HIS A 119 8.87 -22.62 -2.20
C HIS A 119 10.22 -23.31 -1.98
N ARG A 120 11.18 -22.65 -1.36
CA ARG A 120 12.48 -23.20 -1.01
C ARG A 120 12.35 -24.43 -0.09
N GLU A 121 11.50 -24.37 0.93
CA GLU A 121 11.29 -25.46 1.87
C GLU A 121 10.51 -26.63 1.25
N MET A 122 9.53 -26.35 0.40
CA MET A 122 8.82 -27.39 -0.36
C MET A 122 9.73 -28.11 -1.34
N ARG A 123 10.66 -27.42 -2.00
CA ARG A 123 11.69 -28.06 -2.84
C ARG A 123 12.57 -29.01 -2.02
N LYS A 124 12.94 -28.68 -0.79
CA LYS A 124 13.68 -29.57 0.11
C LYS A 124 12.83 -30.80 0.48
N LEU A 125 11.56 -30.58 0.83
CA LEU A 125 10.63 -31.66 1.16
C LEU A 125 10.57 -32.72 0.07
N TRP A 126 10.33 -32.29 -1.18
CA TRP A 126 10.14 -33.21 -2.30
C TRP A 126 11.44 -33.81 -2.85
N SER A 127 12.58 -33.09 -2.71
CA SER A 127 13.87 -33.59 -3.22
C SER A 127 14.72 -34.34 -2.22
N LYS A 128 14.56 -34.06 -0.89
CA LYS A 128 15.46 -34.58 0.16
C LYS A 128 14.71 -35.27 1.32
N GLY A 129 13.40 -35.03 1.44
CA GLY A 129 12.57 -35.58 2.50
C GLY A 129 12.29 -34.60 3.65
N PRO A 130 11.32 -34.95 4.55
CA PRO A 130 10.80 -34.05 5.59
C PRO A 130 11.84 -33.57 6.61
N GLN A 131 12.89 -34.37 6.88
CA GLN A 131 13.95 -34.03 7.83
C GLN A 131 14.82 -32.82 7.38
N HIS A 132 14.69 -32.40 6.12
CA HIS A 132 15.41 -31.23 5.56
C HIS A 132 14.59 -29.95 5.54
N VAL A 133 13.32 -30.01 5.92
CA VAL A 133 12.44 -28.83 6.01
C VAL A 133 12.75 -28.04 7.27
N SER A 134 12.89 -26.72 7.14
CA SER A 134 13.13 -25.84 8.27
C SER A 134 11.94 -25.84 9.23
N VAL A 135 12.21 -25.86 10.54
CA VAL A 135 11.18 -25.67 11.57
C VAL A 135 10.44 -24.34 11.41
N TYR A 136 11.10 -23.33 10.84
CA TYR A 136 10.49 -22.02 10.61
C TYR A 136 9.41 -22.03 9.52
N GLN A 137 9.27 -23.10 8.74
CA GLN A 137 8.16 -23.27 7.81
C GLN A 137 6.78 -23.19 8.50
N CYS A 138 6.70 -23.51 9.79
CA CYS A 138 5.43 -23.44 10.54
C CYS A 138 4.80 -22.04 10.58
N PHE A 139 5.57 -20.97 10.39
CA PHE A 139 5.06 -19.59 10.41
C PHE A 139 5.58 -18.70 9.28
N ALA A 140 6.79 -18.93 8.73
CA ALA A 140 7.44 -18.00 7.79
C ALA A 140 6.68 -17.85 6.46
N TRP A 141 5.86 -18.82 6.11
CA TRP A 141 5.01 -18.79 4.90
C TRP A 141 3.67 -18.06 5.10
N PHE A 142 3.27 -17.89 6.37
CA PHE A 142 1.92 -17.48 6.70
C PHE A 142 1.76 -15.96 6.57
N TYR A 143 0.67 -15.49 5.99
CA TYR A 143 0.42 -14.07 5.75
C TYR A 143 0.37 -13.20 7.03
N ALA A 144 0.13 -13.78 8.21
CA ALA A 144 0.16 -13.05 9.47
C ALA A 144 1.56 -12.87 10.06
N VAL A 145 2.61 -13.41 9.41
CA VAL A 145 3.98 -13.37 9.94
C VAL A 145 4.48 -11.94 10.11
N ASN A 146 4.16 -11.02 9.18
CA ASN A 146 4.62 -9.64 9.28
C ASN A 146 4.10 -8.96 10.54
N THR A 147 2.78 -9.05 10.82
CA THR A 147 2.18 -8.55 12.08
C THR A 147 2.88 -9.14 13.30
N GLY A 148 3.08 -10.46 13.32
CA GLY A 148 3.69 -11.16 14.45
C GLY A 148 5.16 -10.77 14.68
N GLN A 149 5.97 -10.74 13.62
CA GLN A 149 7.39 -10.39 13.72
C GLN A 149 7.61 -8.93 14.12
N ILE A 150 6.83 -8.00 13.59
CA ILE A 150 6.84 -6.60 14.01
C ILE A 150 6.47 -6.48 15.49
N SER A 151 5.38 -7.12 15.92
CA SER A 151 4.91 -7.13 17.31
C SER A 151 5.99 -7.67 18.27
N ILE A 152 6.63 -8.80 17.93
CA ILE A 152 7.69 -9.40 18.74
C ILE A 152 8.93 -8.49 18.82
N ARG A 153 9.35 -7.95 17.67
CA ARG A 153 10.54 -7.09 17.58
C ARG A 153 10.42 -5.84 18.43
N HIS A 154 9.26 -5.17 18.37
CA HIS A 154 9.01 -3.92 19.07
C HIS A 154 8.28 -4.09 20.40
N LYS A 155 8.08 -5.33 20.87
CA LYS A 155 7.42 -5.66 22.14
C LYS A 155 6.00 -5.07 22.26
N MET A 156 5.32 -4.89 21.15
CA MET A 156 3.94 -4.40 21.11
C MET A 156 2.98 -5.54 21.44
N ARG A 157 2.24 -5.42 22.54
CA ARG A 157 1.33 -6.45 23.06
C ARG A 157 -0.14 -6.02 23.05
N GLY A 158 -0.39 -4.86 22.48
CA GLY A 158 -1.73 -4.32 22.29
C GLY A 158 -2.50 -5.02 21.18
N PRO A 159 -3.56 -4.40 20.67
CA PRO A 159 -4.38 -4.98 19.62
C PRO A 159 -3.56 -5.36 18.39
N GLY A 160 -3.78 -6.57 17.87
CA GLY A 160 -3.10 -7.08 16.70
C GLY A 160 -4.07 -7.70 15.71
N GLY A 161 -3.72 -7.66 14.43
CA GLY A 161 -4.52 -8.26 13.37
C GLY A 161 -3.84 -8.25 12.01
N VAL A 162 -4.31 -9.12 11.14
CA VAL A 162 -3.93 -9.13 9.73
C VAL A 162 -5.17 -9.01 8.87
N VAL A 163 -5.07 -8.25 7.80
CA VAL A 163 -6.13 -8.10 6.80
C VAL A 163 -5.65 -8.69 5.48
N VAL A 164 -6.49 -9.50 4.86
CA VAL A 164 -6.21 -10.12 3.57
C VAL A 164 -7.32 -9.74 2.61
N ALA A 165 -7.06 -8.77 1.75
CA ALA A 165 -7.97 -8.29 0.71
C ALA A 165 -7.18 -7.80 -0.53
N GLU A 166 -6.09 -8.49 -0.83
CA GLU A 166 -5.15 -8.18 -1.90
C GLU A 166 -4.74 -6.70 -1.85
N GLN A 167 -4.80 -5.91 -2.93
CA GLN A 167 -4.40 -4.51 -2.95
C GLN A 167 -5.25 -3.62 -2.01
N ALA A 168 -6.53 -3.91 -1.83
CA ALA A 168 -7.41 -3.17 -0.90
C ALA A 168 -7.03 -3.39 0.57
N GLY A 169 -6.38 -4.51 0.88
CA GLY A 169 -6.10 -4.92 2.25
C GLY A 169 -5.25 -3.95 3.05
N GLY A 170 -4.30 -3.26 2.39
CA GLY A 170 -3.46 -2.27 3.05
C GLY A 170 -4.25 -1.05 3.56
N LEU A 171 -5.21 -0.55 2.78
CA LEU A 171 -6.11 0.51 3.22
C LEU A 171 -7.07 0.02 4.31
N ASP A 172 -7.54 -1.21 4.22
CA ASP A 172 -8.39 -1.83 5.24
C ASP A 172 -7.65 -2.00 6.58
N ALA A 173 -6.35 -2.32 6.54
CA ALA A 173 -5.51 -2.37 7.74
C ALA A 173 -5.39 -0.99 8.40
N ILE A 174 -5.18 0.07 7.62
CA ILE A 174 -5.16 1.47 8.11
C ILE A 174 -6.51 1.83 8.72
N GLY A 175 -7.62 1.51 8.05
CA GLY A 175 -8.97 1.72 8.57
C GLY A 175 -9.25 0.96 9.87
N LEU A 176 -8.76 -0.28 10.00
CA LEU A 176 -8.89 -1.06 11.24
C LEU A 176 -8.06 -0.46 12.38
N ALA A 177 -6.83 -0.04 12.11
CA ALA A 177 -5.98 0.64 13.09
C ALA A 177 -6.62 1.95 13.58
N ARG A 178 -7.14 2.79 12.67
CA ARG A 178 -7.90 4.00 13.01
C ARG A 178 -9.08 3.68 13.91
N ARG A 179 -9.91 2.69 13.56
CA ARG A 179 -11.05 2.28 14.40
C ARG A 179 -10.62 1.76 15.77
N THR A 180 -9.46 1.13 15.86
CA THR A 180 -8.90 0.62 17.12
C THR A 180 -8.57 1.78 18.06
N ILE A 181 -7.90 2.83 17.56
CA ILE A 181 -7.61 4.06 18.31
C ILE A 181 -8.90 4.78 18.71
N ASN A 182 -9.82 5.01 17.76
CA ASN A 182 -11.10 5.70 18.03
C ASN A 182 -11.98 5.00 19.07
N ARG A 183 -11.76 3.70 19.30
CA ARG A 183 -12.44 2.92 20.35
C ARG A 183 -11.68 2.89 21.68
N GLY A 184 -10.58 3.61 21.80
CA GLY A 184 -9.74 3.64 23.00
C GLY A 184 -9.08 2.30 23.32
N ARG A 185 -8.86 1.43 22.31
CA ARG A 185 -8.25 0.11 22.50
C ARG A 185 -6.73 0.11 22.29
N GLY A 186 -6.19 1.18 21.77
CA GLY A 186 -4.77 1.41 21.55
C GLY A 186 -4.53 2.89 21.34
N ARG A 187 -3.36 3.36 21.74
CA ARG A 187 -2.92 4.76 21.59
C ARG A 187 -1.97 4.94 20.43
N LEU A 188 -1.20 3.89 20.10
CA LEU A 188 -0.32 3.85 18.97
C LEU A 188 -0.51 2.53 18.21
N MET A 189 -0.66 2.63 16.88
CA MET A 189 -0.79 1.47 16.00
C MET A 189 0.24 1.56 14.87
N LEU A 190 1.07 0.52 14.72
CA LEU A 190 1.76 0.28 13.45
C LEU A 190 0.81 -0.36 12.47
N THR A 191 0.68 0.20 11.28
CA THR A 191 -0.24 -0.29 10.27
C THR A 191 0.27 -0.05 8.85
N GLY A 192 -0.30 -0.77 7.91
CA GLY A 192 0.07 -0.70 6.51
C GLY A 192 0.13 -2.07 5.87
N GLY A 193 1.01 -2.24 4.90
CA GLY A 193 1.21 -3.51 4.20
C GLY A 193 2.51 -3.52 3.41
N VAL A 194 3.05 -4.69 3.24
CA VAL A 194 4.23 -4.94 2.41
C VAL A 194 4.05 -6.28 1.73
N GLU A 195 4.40 -6.35 0.46
CA GLU A 195 4.30 -7.57 -0.33
C GLU A 195 5.62 -7.86 -1.05
N SER A 196 5.91 -9.15 -1.25
CA SER A 196 6.98 -9.63 -2.13
C SER A 196 6.67 -11.07 -2.51
N SER A 197 6.42 -11.31 -3.79
CA SER A 197 6.11 -12.64 -4.34
C SER A 197 7.00 -12.95 -5.52
N PHE A 198 8.26 -12.49 -5.48
CA PHE A 198 9.24 -12.65 -6.55
C PHE A 198 10.05 -13.93 -6.38
N ASP A 199 9.35 -15.03 -6.55
CA ASP A 199 9.89 -16.37 -6.77
C ASP A 199 9.11 -17.06 -7.90
N PRO A 200 9.58 -18.16 -8.48
CA PRO A 200 8.88 -18.84 -9.57
C PRO A 200 7.43 -19.21 -9.27
N TRP A 201 7.11 -19.59 -8.02
CA TRP A 201 5.75 -19.94 -7.64
C TRP A 201 4.84 -18.70 -7.55
N GLY A 202 5.30 -17.63 -6.87
CA GLY A 202 4.60 -16.35 -6.80
C GLY A 202 4.41 -15.73 -8.18
N TRP A 203 5.42 -15.84 -9.04
CA TRP A 203 5.36 -15.33 -10.40
C TRP A 203 4.27 -16.00 -11.24
N VAL A 204 4.20 -17.33 -11.19
CA VAL A 204 3.14 -18.08 -11.88
C VAL A 204 1.76 -17.72 -11.34
N SER A 205 1.63 -17.42 -10.05
CA SER A 205 0.36 -16.96 -9.46
C SER A 205 -0.07 -15.61 -10.05
N HIS A 206 0.86 -14.67 -10.27
CA HIS A 206 0.57 -13.44 -11.01
C HIS A 206 0.12 -13.71 -12.43
N LEU A 207 0.85 -14.55 -13.18
CA LEU A 207 0.53 -14.87 -14.57
C LEU A 207 -0.85 -15.53 -14.70
N ALA A 208 -1.22 -16.37 -13.74
CA ALA A 208 -2.51 -17.08 -13.72
C ALA A 208 -3.71 -16.12 -13.60
N SER A 209 -3.51 -14.88 -13.15
CA SER A 209 -4.56 -13.84 -13.14
C SER A 209 -5.00 -13.44 -14.55
N GLY A 210 -4.17 -13.62 -15.55
CA GLY A 210 -4.41 -13.15 -16.93
C GLY A 210 -4.34 -11.62 -17.10
N ALA A 211 -3.97 -10.89 -16.04
CA ALA A 211 -3.98 -9.42 -16.00
C ALA A 211 -2.59 -8.79 -15.97
N VAL A 212 -1.52 -9.61 -16.07
CA VAL A 212 -0.12 -9.12 -16.08
C VAL A 212 0.26 -8.68 -17.48
N SER A 213 0.90 -7.53 -17.58
CA SER A 213 1.46 -7.02 -18.84
C SER A 213 2.58 -7.92 -19.34
N THR A 214 2.54 -8.25 -20.64
CA THR A 214 3.59 -9.01 -21.33
C THR A 214 4.53 -8.13 -22.14
N ALA A 215 4.42 -6.81 -22.01
CA ALA A 215 5.33 -5.88 -22.65
C ALA A 215 6.78 -6.12 -22.18
N THR A 216 7.73 -5.89 -23.08
CA THR A 216 9.17 -6.09 -22.81
C THR A 216 9.92 -4.77 -22.58
N ASP A 217 9.29 -3.65 -22.93
CA ASP A 217 9.82 -2.32 -22.70
C ASP A 217 9.17 -1.70 -21.44
N PRO A 218 9.96 -1.35 -20.40
CA PRO A 218 9.46 -0.69 -19.21
C PRO A 218 8.61 0.55 -19.47
N ALA A 219 8.90 1.31 -20.52
CA ALA A 219 8.17 2.52 -20.90
C ALA A 219 6.75 2.25 -21.43
N THR A 220 6.43 1.01 -21.75
CA THR A 220 5.11 0.63 -22.29
C THR A 220 4.42 -0.46 -21.46
N ALA A 221 5.02 -0.87 -20.36
CA ALA A 221 4.57 -2.04 -19.62
C ALA A 221 3.41 -1.77 -18.67
N TYR A 222 3.36 -0.60 -18.02
CA TYR A 222 2.32 -0.29 -17.05
C TYR A 222 1.72 1.09 -17.35
N LEU A 223 0.61 1.08 -18.06
CA LEU A 223 -0.04 2.27 -18.65
C LEU A 223 -1.50 2.39 -18.18
N PRO A 224 -1.79 2.58 -16.88
CA PRO A 224 -3.16 2.72 -16.41
C PRO A 224 -3.84 3.93 -17.05
N PHE A 225 -5.11 3.75 -17.40
CA PHE A 225 -5.98 4.72 -18.09
C PHE A 225 -5.58 5.08 -19.53
N ASP A 226 -4.41 4.65 -20.02
CA ASP A 226 -4.00 4.85 -21.41
C ASP A 226 -4.78 3.88 -22.33
N ARG A 227 -5.07 4.33 -23.54
CA ARG A 227 -5.72 3.47 -24.56
C ARG A 227 -4.89 2.23 -24.94
N ARG A 228 -3.58 2.22 -24.62
CA ARG A 228 -2.67 1.09 -24.82
C ARG A 228 -2.55 0.20 -23.57
N ALA A 229 -3.34 0.44 -22.52
CA ALA A 229 -3.29 -0.37 -21.31
C ALA A 229 -3.43 -1.87 -21.66
N GLY A 230 -2.55 -2.70 -21.10
CA GLY A 230 -2.49 -4.13 -21.43
C GLY A 230 -2.18 -5.02 -20.22
N GLY A 231 -2.37 -4.53 -19.02
CA GLY A 231 -2.14 -5.26 -17.78
C GLY A 231 -1.24 -4.50 -16.81
N TYR A 232 -1.14 -5.02 -15.59
CA TYR A 232 -0.25 -4.46 -14.58
C TYR A 232 1.14 -5.09 -14.62
N VAL A 233 2.13 -4.40 -14.09
CA VAL A 233 3.45 -4.97 -13.79
C VAL A 233 3.48 -5.31 -12.31
N PRO A 234 3.79 -6.56 -11.91
CA PRO A 234 3.97 -6.91 -10.50
C PRO A 234 5.08 -6.08 -9.85
N GLY A 235 4.85 -5.64 -8.61
CA GLY A 235 5.81 -4.91 -7.81
C GLY A 235 5.93 -5.49 -6.41
N GLU A 236 7.06 -5.24 -5.73
CA GLU A 236 7.28 -5.59 -4.33
C GLU A 236 7.48 -4.35 -3.46
N GLY A 237 7.26 -4.51 -2.17
CA GLY A 237 7.41 -3.46 -1.17
C GLY A 237 6.08 -2.97 -0.61
N GLY A 238 6.09 -1.76 -0.13
CA GLY A 238 4.94 -1.10 0.49
C GLY A 238 5.35 -0.08 1.54
N ALA A 239 4.44 0.17 2.49
CA ALA A 239 4.71 1.11 3.57
C ALA A 239 4.09 0.65 4.90
N VAL A 240 4.73 1.09 5.98
CA VAL A 240 4.24 1.00 7.35
C VAL A 240 4.13 2.42 7.90
N LEU A 241 3.01 2.71 8.55
CA LEU A 241 2.71 3.99 9.15
C LEU A 241 2.56 3.84 10.66
N VAL A 242 2.95 4.86 11.42
CA VAL A 242 2.58 5.02 12.82
C VAL A 242 1.31 5.85 12.87
N LEU A 243 0.21 5.26 13.32
CA LEU A 243 -1.01 5.96 13.68
C LEU A 243 -1.05 6.16 15.18
N GLU A 244 -1.39 7.37 15.62
CA GLU A 244 -1.39 7.73 17.02
C GLU A 244 -2.59 8.59 17.41
N GLU A 245 -3.09 8.38 18.61
CA GLU A 245 -4.09 9.26 19.21
C GLU A 245 -3.51 10.68 19.34
N ALA A 246 -4.29 11.70 18.96
CA ALA A 246 -3.79 13.08 18.88
C ALA A 246 -3.23 13.61 20.20
N ASP A 247 -3.87 13.33 21.33
CA ASP A 247 -3.41 13.80 22.65
C ASP A 247 -2.11 13.09 23.05
N SER A 248 -1.96 11.81 22.72
CA SER A 248 -0.73 11.05 22.91
C SER A 248 0.42 11.62 22.08
N ALA A 249 0.17 11.86 20.79
CA ALA A 249 1.16 12.42 19.88
C ALA A 249 1.64 13.82 20.29
N ARG A 250 0.70 14.69 20.67
CA ARG A 250 1.01 16.07 21.14
C ARG A 250 1.82 16.08 22.44
N ALA A 251 1.53 15.17 23.36
CA ALA A 251 2.24 15.09 24.63
C ALA A 251 3.69 14.60 24.47
N ARG A 252 3.94 13.75 23.46
CA ARG A 252 5.21 13.06 23.26
C ARG A 252 6.20 13.81 22.38
N SER A 253 5.75 14.37 21.29
CA SER A 253 6.62 14.78 20.20
C SER A 253 6.56 16.28 19.92
N GLY A 254 7.73 16.88 19.72
CA GLY A 254 7.85 18.22 19.15
C GLY A 254 7.76 18.25 17.61
N ARG A 255 7.58 17.11 16.93
CA ARG A 255 7.49 17.03 15.47
C ARG A 255 6.04 17.12 15.01
N ALA A 256 5.80 17.92 13.96
CA ALA A 256 4.49 17.99 13.34
C ALA A 256 4.13 16.65 12.68
N PRO A 257 2.90 16.14 12.85
CA PRO A 257 2.43 14.94 12.18
C PRO A 257 2.35 15.17 10.65
N TYR A 258 2.42 14.11 9.87
CA TYR A 258 2.27 14.18 8.43
C TYR A 258 0.84 14.53 7.98
N GLY A 259 -0.16 14.07 8.73
CA GLY A 259 -1.58 14.27 8.44
C GLY A 259 -2.47 13.48 9.37
N ARG A 260 -3.74 13.38 9.02
CA ARG A 260 -4.79 12.66 9.75
C ARG A 260 -5.47 11.65 8.84
N ILE A 261 -5.88 10.52 9.38
CA ILE A 261 -6.78 9.58 8.70
C ILE A 261 -8.19 9.88 9.17
N THR A 262 -8.98 10.58 8.36
CA THR A 262 -10.30 11.10 8.77
C THR A 262 -11.46 10.23 8.31
N GLY A 263 -11.33 9.50 7.20
CA GLY A 263 -12.37 8.60 6.69
C GLY A 263 -11.81 7.28 6.16
N HIS A 264 -12.65 6.25 6.26
CA HIS A 264 -12.36 4.93 5.65
C HIS A 264 -13.65 4.19 5.37
N ALA A 265 -13.69 3.51 4.23
CA ALA A 265 -14.75 2.56 3.90
C ALA A 265 -14.22 1.40 3.07
N SER A 266 -14.76 0.22 3.35
CA SER A 266 -14.58 -0.99 2.54
C SER A 266 -15.92 -1.41 1.96
N THR A 267 -15.93 -1.83 0.71
CA THR A 267 -17.10 -2.39 0.05
C THR A 267 -16.73 -3.64 -0.75
N PHE A 268 -17.73 -4.33 -1.23
CA PHE A 268 -17.55 -5.50 -2.06
C PHE A 268 -18.36 -5.36 -3.35
N ASP A 269 -17.79 -5.76 -4.48
CA ASP A 269 -18.49 -5.76 -5.75
C ASP A 269 -19.65 -6.75 -5.74
N PRO A 270 -20.73 -6.49 -6.47
CA PRO A 270 -21.79 -7.46 -6.63
C PRO A 270 -21.28 -8.71 -7.35
N ALA A 271 -21.95 -9.84 -7.12
CA ALA A 271 -21.64 -11.06 -7.87
C ALA A 271 -21.80 -10.82 -9.39
N PRO A 272 -21.01 -11.49 -10.23
CA PRO A 272 -21.12 -11.38 -11.68
C PRO A 272 -22.58 -11.59 -12.16
N GLY A 273 -23.05 -10.73 -13.06
CA GLY A 273 -24.41 -10.77 -13.61
C GLY A 273 -25.47 -10.07 -12.74
N VAL A 274 -25.14 -9.58 -11.56
CA VAL A 274 -26.06 -8.73 -10.79
C VAL A 274 -26.01 -7.30 -11.33
N PRO A 275 -27.15 -6.67 -11.65
CA PRO A 275 -27.19 -5.32 -12.23
C PRO A 275 -26.98 -4.23 -11.17
N ARG A 276 -25.81 -4.21 -10.56
CA ARG A 276 -25.35 -3.18 -9.63
C ARG A 276 -23.99 -2.66 -10.09
N PRO A 277 -23.70 -1.37 -9.93
CA PRO A 277 -22.38 -0.84 -10.23
C PRO A 277 -21.31 -1.46 -9.32
N PRO A 278 -20.04 -1.48 -9.75
CA PRO A 278 -18.89 -1.84 -8.91
C PRO A 278 -18.86 -1.04 -7.62
N GLY A 279 -18.31 -1.65 -6.57
CA GLY A 279 -18.31 -1.08 -5.21
C GLY A 279 -17.40 0.12 -5.00
N LEU A 280 -16.48 0.44 -5.92
CA LEU A 280 -15.47 1.48 -5.74
C LEU A 280 -16.07 2.87 -5.55
N GLN A 281 -17.05 3.26 -6.36
CA GLN A 281 -17.77 4.52 -6.18
C GLN A 281 -18.36 4.62 -4.77
N ARG A 282 -19.04 3.57 -4.33
CA ARG A 282 -19.64 3.51 -3.01
C ARG A 282 -18.59 3.56 -1.89
N ALA A 283 -17.41 2.94 -2.08
CA ALA A 283 -16.32 3.03 -1.12
C ALA A 283 -15.84 4.48 -0.97
N ALA A 284 -15.66 5.20 -2.08
CA ALA A 284 -15.30 6.61 -2.08
C ALA A 284 -16.34 7.48 -1.35
N GLU A 285 -17.63 7.35 -1.73
CA GLU A 285 -18.72 8.10 -1.11
C GLU A 285 -18.84 7.85 0.42
N LEU A 286 -18.73 6.59 0.84
CA LEU A 286 -18.79 6.22 2.25
C LEU A 286 -17.57 6.70 3.04
N ALA A 287 -16.38 6.69 2.45
CA ALA A 287 -15.16 7.21 3.11
C ALA A 287 -15.25 8.73 3.30
N LEU A 288 -15.75 9.46 2.30
CA LEU A 288 -16.02 10.89 2.42
C LEU A 288 -17.08 11.18 3.49
N ALA A 289 -18.17 10.42 3.51
CA ALA A 289 -19.21 10.54 4.54
C ALA A 289 -18.67 10.24 5.95
N ASP A 290 -17.77 9.25 6.11
CA ASP A 290 -17.11 8.93 7.39
C ASP A 290 -16.19 10.08 7.84
N ALA A 291 -15.56 10.78 6.89
CA ALA A 291 -14.77 12.00 7.15
C ALA A 291 -15.64 13.26 7.39
N GLY A 292 -16.93 13.21 7.08
CA GLY A 292 -17.82 14.38 7.12
C GLY A 292 -17.59 15.39 6.00
N LEU A 293 -17.02 14.94 4.89
CA LEU A 293 -16.64 15.77 3.74
C LEU A 293 -17.59 15.58 2.56
N GLN A 294 -17.66 16.63 1.71
CA GLN A 294 -18.27 16.56 0.38
C GLN A 294 -17.19 16.36 -0.68
N PRO A 295 -17.53 15.87 -1.88
CA PRO A 295 -16.53 15.65 -2.95
C PRO A 295 -15.71 16.88 -3.33
N ASP A 296 -16.28 18.08 -3.26
CA ASP A 296 -15.61 19.35 -3.59
C ASP A 296 -14.51 19.76 -2.59
N ALA A 297 -14.44 19.09 -1.43
CA ALA A 297 -13.37 19.27 -0.46
C ALA A 297 -12.11 18.44 -0.78
N VAL A 298 -12.13 17.59 -1.81
CA VAL A 298 -11.00 16.73 -2.19
C VAL A 298 -10.15 17.41 -3.23
N ASP A 299 -8.87 17.62 -2.91
CA ASP A 299 -7.89 18.27 -3.80
C ASP A 299 -7.12 17.28 -4.67
N LEU A 300 -7.06 16.00 -4.25
CA LEU A 300 -6.29 14.95 -4.90
C LEU A 300 -6.94 13.59 -4.73
N VAL A 301 -6.98 12.79 -5.80
CA VAL A 301 -7.22 11.35 -5.72
C VAL A 301 -5.96 10.59 -6.10
N VAL A 302 -5.53 9.66 -5.22
CA VAL A 302 -4.54 8.64 -5.57
C VAL A 302 -5.30 7.39 -6.00
N ALA A 303 -5.24 7.10 -7.30
CA ALA A 303 -6.05 6.07 -7.92
C ALA A 303 -5.52 4.64 -7.66
N ASP A 304 -6.40 3.64 -7.74
CA ASP A 304 -6.00 2.22 -7.81
C ASP A 304 -5.20 1.92 -9.08
N ALA A 305 -5.61 2.52 -10.21
CA ALA A 305 -4.87 2.52 -11.46
C ALA A 305 -4.38 1.12 -11.86
N ALA A 306 -5.31 0.21 -12.12
CA ALA A 306 -5.04 -1.21 -12.32
C ALA A 306 -4.18 -1.52 -13.57
N GLY A 307 -4.21 -0.66 -14.60
CA GLY A 307 -3.58 -0.92 -15.90
C GLY A 307 -4.30 -1.96 -16.74
N VAL A 308 -5.48 -2.38 -16.30
CA VAL A 308 -6.36 -3.32 -17.00
C VAL A 308 -7.53 -2.52 -17.57
N PRO A 309 -7.77 -2.51 -18.89
CA PRO A 309 -8.70 -1.60 -19.53
C PRO A 309 -10.10 -1.56 -18.90
N GLU A 310 -10.67 -2.71 -18.58
CA GLU A 310 -12.00 -2.81 -17.98
C GLU A 310 -12.05 -2.27 -16.55
N LEU A 311 -10.99 -2.49 -15.79
CA LEU A 311 -10.87 -2.00 -14.42
C LEU A 311 -10.62 -0.49 -14.39
N ASP A 312 -9.76 0.00 -15.27
CA ASP A 312 -9.49 1.43 -15.43
C ASP A 312 -10.74 2.21 -15.88
N ALA A 313 -11.53 1.65 -16.80
CA ALA A 313 -12.80 2.23 -17.22
C ALA A 313 -13.83 2.29 -16.08
N GLN A 314 -13.91 1.26 -15.25
CA GLN A 314 -14.77 1.25 -14.07
C GLN A 314 -14.33 2.28 -13.02
N GLU A 315 -13.03 2.43 -12.79
CA GLU A 315 -12.50 3.44 -11.87
C GLU A 315 -12.76 4.85 -12.40
N ALA A 316 -12.47 5.11 -13.67
CA ALA A 316 -12.76 6.37 -14.31
C ALA A 316 -14.27 6.72 -14.24
N ALA A 317 -15.16 5.74 -14.40
CA ALA A 317 -16.59 5.93 -14.22
C ALA A 317 -16.97 6.30 -12.77
N ALA A 318 -16.36 5.63 -11.79
CA ALA A 318 -16.55 5.94 -10.37
C ALA A 318 -16.08 7.36 -10.03
N LEU A 319 -14.91 7.77 -10.52
CA LEU A 319 -14.37 9.12 -10.34
C LEU A 319 -15.30 10.18 -10.93
N ARG A 320 -15.77 9.97 -12.14
CA ARG A 320 -16.75 10.90 -12.76
C ARG A 320 -18.08 10.97 -12.01
N ALA A 321 -18.53 9.86 -11.46
CA ALA A 321 -19.78 9.82 -10.70
C ALA A 321 -19.68 10.61 -9.40
N VAL A 322 -18.52 10.56 -8.72
CA VAL A 322 -18.28 11.25 -7.44
C VAL A 322 -17.92 12.72 -7.65
N PHE A 323 -17.02 13.02 -8.61
CA PHE A 323 -16.39 14.35 -8.72
C PHE A 323 -16.84 15.12 -10.00
N GLY A 324 -17.54 14.50 -10.91
CA GLY A 324 -17.77 15.04 -12.24
C GLY A 324 -16.62 14.81 -13.22
N PRO A 325 -16.83 15.05 -14.53
CA PRO A 325 -15.77 14.96 -15.53
C PRO A 325 -14.66 15.95 -15.25
N PHE A 326 -13.40 15.46 -15.18
CA PHE A 326 -12.20 16.26 -14.84
C PHE A 326 -12.31 17.02 -13.51
N GLY A 327 -13.19 16.59 -12.59
CA GLY A 327 -13.58 17.36 -11.41
C GLY A 327 -12.58 17.33 -10.25
N VAL A 328 -11.55 16.46 -10.31
CA VAL A 328 -10.49 16.36 -9.29
C VAL A 328 -9.19 15.92 -9.94
N PRO A 329 -8.02 16.47 -9.53
CA PRO A 329 -6.73 15.95 -9.93
C PRO A 329 -6.53 14.50 -9.48
N VAL A 330 -6.01 13.65 -10.36
CA VAL A 330 -5.73 12.23 -10.12
C VAL A 330 -4.25 11.96 -10.31
N CYS A 331 -3.63 11.20 -9.43
CA CYS A 331 -2.27 10.69 -9.64
C CYS A 331 -2.23 9.16 -9.55
N ALA A 332 -1.23 8.57 -10.20
CA ALA A 332 -1.01 7.13 -10.25
C ALA A 332 0.49 6.81 -10.10
N PRO A 333 1.09 6.98 -8.90
CA PRO A 333 2.53 6.74 -8.68
C PRO A 333 2.94 5.30 -8.94
N LYS A 334 1.99 4.37 -9.01
CA LYS A 334 2.19 2.95 -9.37
C LYS A 334 2.84 2.75 -10.73
N THR A 335 2.71 3.70 -11.65
CA THR A 335 3.40 3.66 -12.95
C THR A 335 4.93 3.57 -12.81
N MET A 336 5.46 3.97 -11.67
CA MET A 336 6.89 3.95 -11.35
C MET A 336 7.34 2.73 -10.55
N VAL A 337 6.44 2.08 -9.81
CA VAL A 337 6.80 1.01 -8.84
C VAL A 337 6.15 -0.34 -9.14
N GLY A 338 5.15 -0.37 -10.02
CA GLY A 338 4.33 -1.55 -10.26
C GLY A 338 3.17 -1.67 -9.26
N ARG A 339 2.40 -2.76 -9.37
CA ARG A 339 1.29 -3.09 -8.47
C ARG A 339 1.82 -3.90 -7.30
N LEU A 340 1.86 -3.29 -6.11
CA LEU A 340 2.46 -3.87 -4.90
C LEU A 340 1.47 -4.66 -4.04
N MET A 341 0.34 -5.07 -4.58
CA MET A 341 -0.68 -5.82 -3.85
C MET A 341 -0.99 -5.17 -2.48
N ALA A 342 -0.92 -5.91 -1.38
CA ALA A 342 -1.19 -5.38 -0.04
C ALA A 342 -0.32 -4.17 0.36
N GLY A 343 0.84 -4.00 -0.26
CA GLY A 343 1.74 -2.85 -0.04
C GLY A 343 1.35 -1.58 -0.80
N GLY A 344 0.55 -1.70 -1.87
CA GLY A 344 0.24 -0.59 -2.76
C GLY A 344 -0.56 0.52 -2.09
N GLY A 345 -1.68 0.19 -1.46
CA GLY A 345 -2.52 1.18 -0.78
C GLY A 345 -1.79 1.98 0.30
N PRO A 346 -1.03 1.36 1.21
CA PRO A 346 -0.22 2.09 2.20
C PRO A 346 0.83 3.01 1.57
N LEU A 347 1.48 2.59 0.48
CA LEU A 347 2.42 3.44 -0.24
C LEU A 347 1.73 4.65 -0.88
N ASP A 348 0.50 4.45 -1.38
CA ASP A 348 -0.34 5.53 -1.91
C ASP A 348 -0.77 6.52 -0.82
N VAL A 349 -1.04 6.04 0.41
CA VAL A 349 -1.31 6.91 1.56
C VAL A 349 -0.06 7.73 1.92
N VAL A 350 1.13 7.14 1.87
CA VAL A 350 2.40 7.88 2.04
C VAL A 350 2.55 8.94 0.95
N CYS A 351 2.29 8.58 -0.32
CA CYS A 351 2.30 9.55 -1.43
C CYS A 351 1.34 10.71 -1.18
N ALA A 352 0.09 10.42 -0.77
CA ALA A 352 -0.91 11.43 -0.45
C ALA A 352 -0.45 12.37 0.67
N LEU A 353 0.05 11.83 1.79
CA LEU A 353 0.56 12.60 2.92
C LEU A 353 1.70 13.55 2.52
N LEU A 354 2.66 13.04 1.72
CA LEU A 354 3.78 13.84 1.25
C LEU A 354 3.34 14.89 0.23
N ALA A 355 2.38 14.56 -0.65
CA ALA A 355 1.78 15.52 -1.58
C ALA A 355 1.07 16.66 -0.86
N LEU A 356 0.27 16.34 0.16
CA LEU A 356 -0.39 17.35 0.99
C LEU A 356 0.62 18.22 1.74
N ARG A 357 1.67 17.63 2.32
CA ARG A 357 2.74 18.35 3.03
C ARG A 357 3.42 19.38 2.14
N ASP A 358 3.81 18.97 0.94
CA ASP A 358 4.66 19.77 0.05
C ASP A 358 3.86 20.62 -0.97
N GLY A 359 2.54 20.40 -1.06
CA GLY A 359 1.68 21.11 -2.03
C GLY A 359 2.00 20.72 -3.47
N VAL A 360 2.33 19.44 -3.73
CA VAL A 360 2.71 18.95 -5.06
C VAL A 360 2.15 17.56 -5.34
N ILE A 361 1.55 17.38 -6.50
CA ILE A 361 1.03 16.12 -7.00
C ILE A 361 2.09 15.50 -7.93
N PRO A 362 2.59 14.29 -7.66
CA PRO A 362 3.56 13.64 -8.54
C PRO A 362 2.92 13.21 -9.86
N PRO A 363 3.70 13.11 -10.95
CA PRO A 363 3.20 12.68 -12.24
C PRO A 363 3.00 11.17 -12.29
N ALA A 364 2.04 10.71 -13.11
CA ALA A 364 2.07 9.38 -13.69
C ALA A 364 3.03 9.39 -14.89
N VAL A 365 3.91 8.40 -14.97
CA VAL A 365 4.92 8.34 -16.04
C VAL A 365 4.47 7.44 -17.20
N ASN A 366 5.01 7.68 -18.40
CA ASN A 366 4.81 6.88 -19.61
C ASN A 366 3.39 6.91 -20.21
N ILE A 367 2.46 7.64 -19.61
CA ILE A 367 1.08 7.74 -20.08
C ILE A 367 1.01 8.73 -21.23
N GLY A 368 0.71 8.25 -22.44
CA GLY A 368 0.61 9.07 -23.65
C GLY A 368 -0.80 9.63 -23.85
N GLU A 369 -1.74 8.78 -24.25
CA GLU A 369 -3.11 9.17 -24.55
C GLU A 369 -4.10 8.42 -23.65
N LEU A 370 -4.87 9.18 -22.88
CA LEU A 370 -5.97 8.61 -22.11
C LEU A 370 -7.05 8.06 -23.03
N ALA A 371 -7.70 6.98 -22.62
CA ALA A 371 -8.91 6.53 -23.30
C ALA A 371 -9.99 7.65 -23.24
N GLU A 372 -10.60 7.97 -24.38
CA GLU A 372 -11.47 9.14 -24.53
C GLU A 372 -12.61 9.20 -23.51
N ASP A 373 -13.19 8.04 -23.20
CA ASP A 373 -14.31 7.92 -22.27
C ASP A 373 -13.92 8.10 -20.81
N HIS A 374 -12.63 8.11 -20.46
CA HIS A 374 -12.19 8.21 -19.07
C HIS A 374 -12.49 9.59 -18.48
N ARG A 375 -12.23 10.69 -19.21
CA ARG A 375 -12.53 12.07 -18.81
C ARG A 375 -12.13 12.39 -17.38
N ILE A 376 -10.92 11.95 -16.98
CA ILE A 376 -10.28 12.21 -15.69
C ILE A 376 -9.14 13.21 -15.84
N ASP A 377 -8.84 13.99 -14.81
CA ASP A 377 -7.72 14.93 -14.78
C ASP A 377 -6.45 14.23 -14.23
N LEU A 378 -5.89 13.29 -14.99
CA LEU A 378 -4.66 12.58 -14.60
C LEU A 378 -3.45 13.51 -14.72
N VAL A 379 -2.74 13.72 -13.60
CA VAL A 379 -1.45 14.44 -13.58
C VAL A 379 -0.38 13.53 -14.17
N ARG A 380 0.27 13.99 -15.25
CA ARG A 380 1.27 13.22 -16.01
C ARG A 380 2.36 14.16 -16.51
N ASP A 381 3.46 13.56 -16.93
CA ASP A 381 4.65 14.22 -17.46
C ASP A 381 5.41 15.05 -16.41
N GLU A 382 4.80 16.03 -15.79
CA GLU A 382 5.41 16.90 -14.78
C GLU A 382 4.57 16.98 -13.49
N PRO A 383 5.20 17.20 -12.32
CA PRO A 383 4.50 17.45 -11.08
C PRO A 383 3.60 18.68 -11.15
N ARG A 384 2.42 18.62 -10.54
CA ARG A 384 1.50 19.75 -10.45
C ARG A 384 1.55 20.39 -9.07
N PHE A 385 1.83 21.68 -8.99
CA PHE A 385 1.91 22.43 -7.73
C PHE A 385 0.59 23.14 -7.42
N GLY A 386 0.23 23.20 -6.14
CA GLY A 386 -0.96 23.92 -5.67
C GLY A 386 -1.23 23.67 -4.18
N PRO A 387 -2.15 24.44 -3.59
CA PRO A 387 -2.60 24.19 -2.22
C PRO A 387 -3.38 22.86 -2.19
N LEU A 388 -2.94 21.95 -1.34
CA LEU A 388 -3.59 20.65 -1.13
C LEU A 388 -3.86 20.46 0.35
N SER A 389 -5.07 20.08 0.72
CA SER A 389 -5.50 19.89 2.11
C SER A 389 -6.06 18.50 2.36
N THR A 390 -6.71 17.93 1.35
CA THR A 390 -7.45 16.66 1.47
C THR A 390 -7.15 15.77 0.26
N ALA A 391 -6.84 14.50 0.54
CA ALA A 391 -6.69 13.48 -0.49
C ALA A 391 -7.59 12.26 -0.22
N LEU A 392 -8.07 11.66 -1.29
CA LEU A 392 -8.75 10.38 -1.29
C LEU A 392 -7.83 9.32 -1.93
N VAL A 393 -7.60 8.23 -1.22
CA VAL A 393 -6.79 7.10 -1.72
C VAL A 393 -7.72 5.93 -1.99
N LEU A 394 -7.63 5.35 -3.17
CA LEU A 394 -8.47 4.24 -3.63
C LEU A 394 -7.64 2.98 -3.88
N ALA A 395 -8.19 1.83 -3.53
CA ALA A 395 -7.59 0.55 -3.84
C ALA A 395 -8.65 -0.51 -4.13
N ARG A 396 -8.36 -1.41 -5.09
CA ARG A 396 -9.21 -2.54 -5.48
C ARG A 396 -8.40 -3.82 -5.42
N GLY A 397 -8.97 -4.84 -4.76
CA GLY A 397 -8.40 -6.18 -4.71
C GLY A 397 -9.14 -7.15 -5.62
N ALA A 398 -8.44 -8.16 -6.11
CA ALA A 398 -9.03 -9.26 -6.86
C ALA A 398 -10.15 -9.92 -6.06
N GLY A 399 -11.22 -10.32 -6.75
CA GLY A 399 -12.41 -10.92 -6.12
C GLY A 399 -13.46 -9.92 -5.65
N GLY A 400 -13.27 -8.62 -5.92
CA GLY A 400 -14.30 -7.60 -5.69
C GLY A 400 -14.10 -6.74 -4.43
N PHE A 401 -12.96 -6.81 -3.77
CA PHE A 401 -12.64 -5.91 -2.65
C PHE A 401 -12.41 -4.48 -3.15
N ASN A 402 -13.00 -3.52 -2.45
CA ASN A 402 -12.76 -2.09 -2.69
C ASN A 402 -12.54 -1.40 -1.35
N SER A 403 -11.56 -0.52 -1.28
CA SER A 403 -11.27 0.27 -0.10
C SER A 403 -10.94 1.71 -0.46
N ALA A 404 -11.33 2.63 0.40
CA ALA A 404 -11.06 4.05 0.27
C ALA A 404 -10.67 4.65 1.62
N VAL A 405 -9.63 5.50 1.61
CA VAL A 405 -9.15 6.23 2.80
C VAL A 405 -9.09 7.71 2.48
N VAL A 406 -9.62 8.54 3.39
CA VAL A 406 -9.48 10.00 3.36
C VAL A 406 -8.35 10.42 4.27
N VAL A 407 -7.45 11.22 3.71
CA VAL A 407 -6.28 11.79 4.38
C VAL A 407 -6.39 13.31 4.34
N GLU A 408 -6.18 13.97 5.46
CA GLU A 408 -6.17 15.43 5.55
C GLU A 408 -4.89 15.94 6.19
N ARG A 409 -4.52 17.18 5.90
CA ARG A 409 -3.47 17.88 6.63
C ARG A 409 -3.77 17.89 8.14
N PRO A 410 -2.73 17.98 8.99
CA PRO A 410 -2.93 18.24 10.41
C PRO A 410 -3.72 19.54 10.59
N LEU A 411 -4.53 19.59 11.63
CA LEU A 411 -5.10 20.88 12.08
C LEU A 411 -3.96 21.78 12.60
N PRO A 412 -4.05 23.10 12.35
CA PRO A 412 -3.06 24.07 12.83
C PRO A 412 -2.94 24.12 14.34
#